data_de53e534998b0beb95ad997deebc4861
#
_entry.id   de53e534998b0beb95ad997deebc4861
#
_cell.length_a   1.000
_cell.length_b   1.000
_cell.length_c   1.000
_cell.angle_alpha   90.00
_cell.angle_beta   90.00
_cell.angle_gamma   90.00
#
_symmetry.space_group_name_H-M   'P 1'
#
loop_
_entity.id
_entity.type
_entity.pdbx_description
1 polymer ?
#
loop_
_entity_poly.entity_id
_entity_poly.type
_entity_poly.pdbx_seq_one_letter_code
_entity_poly.pdbx_strand_id
1 'polypeptide(L)'
;HACTGYKTVLFFCCLLFWAPIMGQKKLADAPKIAPALLIKDLQTLHKILKQNHPSIYWYTPKDSMDFYFSSALASVKDSMSVWAFKNVVASYLAKIKCGHTSVHFSPKLTKQYAKYRFPQFPLQLKVWKDSAVVIGNIYTRDSVLKRGTIITAINQLPIKPLVDSIYGIMSTDGNSINFKSQVLTNNFSSWYKARFGDADSVYQISYIDSAGNSKTSSIAAYVPPKPKKDSLSSTTAAISKPKLPKPAVPKKWTLFIDSSANTAFMRVTSFSGSGLRKFIRQSFRTIKTSGVKNLVVDLRENGGGNIKNSTRLSQYISDHAFKIADSVVASNRGISKVPFSNFFNVVYYALAKSVISKKETDGKFHFKRFEKHYYKPIIKNHFDGSVYILQGGYTFSASTLFTSPLMNQKNITIVGEESGGGYYGNSAMMIPKIKLPHSQLLFRLPLYRLVMDKTRPKGGGVMPDVLVDPSSYAIKQGFDIKLETVKKMIQQKN
;
A
#
# COMPACT_ATOMS: atom_id res chain seq x y z
N HIS A 1 -52.70 1.27 -78.72
CA HIS A 1 -53.18 0.85 -77.37
C HIS A 1 -52.12 1.14 -76.40
N ALA A 2 -52.37 2.14 -75.53
CA ALA A 2 -51.50 2.62 -74.48
C ALA A 2 -51.59 1.72 -73.25
N CYS A 3 -50.49 1.47 -72.62
CA CYS A 3 -50.42 0.96 -71.28
C CYS A 3 -49.55 1.88 -70.44
N THR A 4 -50.20 2.61 -69.57
CA THR A 4 -49.61 3.49 -68.58
C THR A 4 -49.12 2.69 -67.39
N GLY A 5 -47.77 2.75 -67.08
CA GLY A 5 -47.19 2.15 -65.90
C GLY A 5 -46.96 3.19 -64.82
N TYR A 6 -47.61 3.03 -63.67
CA TYR A 6 -47.42 3.80 -62.45
C TYR A 6 -46.13 3.39 -61.77
N LYS A 7 -45.16 4.34 -61.59
CA LYS A 7 -44.00 4.18 -60.74
C LYS A 7 -44.35 4.63 -59.34
N THR A 8 -44.45 3.66 -58.40
CA THR A 8 -44.58 3.92 -56.97
C THR A 8 -43.21 4.25 -56.40
N VAL A 9 -43.03 5.47 -56.00
CA VAL A 9 -41.78 5.89 -55.25
C VAL A 9 -41.98 5.60 -53.76
N LEU A 10 -41.27 4.58 -53.25
CA LEU A 10 -41.20 4.31 -51.81
C LEU A 10 -40.25 5.33 -51.17
N PHE A 11 -40.83 6.23 -50.39
CA PHE A 11 -40.05 7.10 -49.49
C PHE A 11 -39.59 6.30 -48.29
N PHE A 12 -38.28 5.95 -48.23
CA PHE A 12 -37.67 5.36 -47.06
C PHE A 12 -37.37 6.48 -46.05
N CYS A 13 -38.24 6.66 -45.04
CA CYS A 13 -37.99 7.51 -43.92
C CYS A 13 -36.89 6.87 -43.05
N CYS A 14 -35.61 7.29 -43.22
CA CYS A 14 -34.56 7.01 -42.29
C CYS A 14 -34.80 7.74 -40.96
N LEU A 15 -35.48 7.08 -40.02
CA LEU A 15 -35.51 7.49 -38.64
C LEU A 15 -34.10 7.29 -38.06
N LEU A 16 -33.28 8.33 -38.10
CA LEU A 16 -32.06 8.42 -37.33
C LEU A 16 -32.43 8.39 -35.84
N PHE A 17 -32.37 7.21 -35.24
CA PHE A 17 -32.32 7.08 -33.79
C PHE A 17 -31.10 7.79 -33.27
N TRP A 18 -31.28 9.02 -32.85
CA TRP A 18 -30.33 9.74 -32.03
C TRP A 18 -30.27 9.04 -30.66
N ALA A 19 -29.45 7.98 -30.52
CA ALA A 19 -29.09 7.47 -29.20
C ALA A 19 -28.33 8.60 -28.52
N PRO A 20 -28.78 9.10 -27.35
CA PRO A 20 -28.02 10.10 -26.62
C PRO A 20 -26.65 9.50 -26.32
N ILE A 21 -25.61 10.11 -26.85
CA ILE A 21 -24.24 9.84 -26.40
C ILE A 21 -24.23 10.19 -24.89
N MET A 22 -24.41 9.17 -24.05
CA MET A 22 -24.32 9.34 -22.63
C MET A 22 -22.88 9.84 -22.35
N GLY A 23 -22.72 11.15 -22.21
CA GLY A 23 -21.50 11.83 -21.87
C GLY A 23 -20.90 11.16 -20.63
N GLN A 24 -19.61 10.97 -20.63
CA GLN A 24 -18.91 10.40 -19.46
C GLN A 24 -19.13 11.33 -18.28
N LYS A 25 -19.66 10.80 -17.17
CA LYS A 25 -19.82 11.57 -15.92
C LYS A 25 -18.45 11.98 -15.41
N LYS A 26 -18.26 13.28 -15.23
CA LYS A 26 -17.06 13.86 -14.59
C LYS A 26 -17.14 13.73 -13.06
N LEU A 27 -16.02 13.75 -12.37
CA LEU A 27 -16.01 13.72 -10.90
C LEU A 27 -16.70 14.96 -10.30
N ALA A 28 -16.62 16.08 -10.99
CA ALA A 28 -17.34 17.31 -10.63
C ALA A 28 -18.87 17.11 -10.53
N ASP A 29 -19.43 16.18 -11.31
CA ASP A 29 -20.85 15.83 -11.33
C ASP A 29 -21.22 14.81 -10.23
N ALA A 30 -20.30 14.42 -9.37
CA ALA A 30 -20.55 13.47 -8.29
C ALA A 30 -21.52 14.09 -7.25
N PRO A 31 -22.47 13.32 -6.71
CA PRO A 31 -23.38 13.81 -5.68
C PRO A 31 -22.62 14.42 -4.52
N LYS A 32 -23.06 15.60 -4.08
CA LYS A 32 -22.50 16.32 -2.93
C LYS A 32 -23.35 16.06 -1.70
N ILE A 33 -22.70 16.09 -0.54
CA ILE A 33 -23.32 15.94 0.78
C ILE A 33 -23.24 17.28 1.50
N ALA A 34 -24.30 17.64 2.20
CA ALA A 34 -24.40 18.90 2.96
C ALA A 34 -23.35 18.97 4.06
N PRO A 35 -22.75 20.16 4.34
CA PRO A 35 -21.69 20.35 5.32
C PRO A 35 -22.06 19.81 6.71
N ALA A 36 -23.28 20.06 7.18
CA ALA A 36 -23.74 19.61 8.49
C ALA A 36 -23.65 18.09 8.69
N LEU A 37 -23.88 17.30 7.63
CA LEU A 37 -23.78 15.84 7.69
C LEU A 37 -22.32 15.36 7.67
N LEU A 38 -21.47 16.03 6.90
CA LEU A 38 -20.03 15.74 6.85
C LEU A 38 -19.32 16.11 8.16
N ILE A 39 -19.73 17.21 8.78
CA ILE A 39 -19.27 17.63 10.13
C ILE A 39 -19.66 16.56 11.17
N LYS A 40 -20.89 16.03 11.12
CA LYS A 40 -21.30 14.91 12.00
C LYS A 40 -20.44 13.67 11.79
N ASP A 41 -20.05 13.36 10.56
CA ASP A 41 -19.13 12.26 10.26
C ASP A 41 -17.74 12.50 10.88
N LEU A 42 -17.16 13.70 10.76
CA LEU A 42 -15.88 14.05 11.39
C LEU A 42 -15.94 13.97 12.92
N GLN A 43 -17.01 14.47 13.53
CA GLN A 43 -17.23 14.39 14.97
C GLN A 43 -17.33 12.92 15.44
N THR A 44 -18.05 12.10 14.69
CA THR A 44 -18.18 10.67 14.96
C THR A 44 -16.83 9.97 14.85
N LEU A 45 -16.07 10.24 13.78
CA LEU A 45 -14.72 9.71 13.57
C LEU A 45 -13.80 10.08 14.74
N HIS A 46 -13.73 11.37 15.09
CA HIS A 46 -12.88 11.86 16.18
C HIS A 46 -13.24 11.23 17.53
N LYS A 47 -14.52 11.14 17.87
CA LYS A 47 -15.01 10.48 19.08
C LYS A 47 -14.57 9.01 19.14
N ILE A 48 -14.74 8.27 18.04
CA ILE A 48 -14.34 6.86 17.95
C ILE A 48 -12.84 6.70 18.13
N LEU A 49 -12.03 7.54 17.47
CA LEU A 49 -10.58 7.53 17.59
C LEU A 49 -10.13 7.82 19.03
N LYS A 50 -10.68 8.84 19.69
CA LYS A 50 -10.34 9.17 21.10
C LYS A 50 -10.66 8.01 22.05
N GLN A 51 -11.75 7.32 21.82
CA GLN A 51 -12.19 6.24 22.70
C GLN A 51 -11.46 4.92 22.49
N ASN A 52 -11.04 4.62 21.25
CA ASN A 52 -10.62 3.26 20.90
C ASN A 52 -9.22 3.15 20.31
N HIS A 53 -8.64 4.22 19.72
CA HIS A 53 -7.35 4.16 19.09
C HIS A 53 -6.22 4.23 20.14
N PRO A 54 -5.38 3.17 20.31
CA PRO A 54 -4.44 3.08 21.43
C PRO A 54 -3.23 4.04 21.30
N SER A 55 -3.09 4.69 20.16
CA SER A 55 -1.93 5.54 19.83
C SER A 55 -2.32 6.88 19.19
N ILE A 56 -3.53 7.38 19.45
CA ILE A 56 -3.98 8.64 18.83
C ILE A 56 -3.04 9.81 19.16
N TYR A 57 -2.42 9.79 20.34
CA TYR A 57 -1.50 10.82 20.83
C TYR A 57 -0.05 10.31 20.96
N TRP A 58 0.31 9.24 20.27
CA TRP A 58 1.61 8.60 20.48
C TRP A 58 2.77 9.34 19.83
N TYR A 59 2.52 9.90 18.65
CA TYR A 59 3.47 10.69 17.87
C TYR A 59 3.09 12.16 17.77
N THR A 60 1.83 12.48 17.89
CA THR A 60 1.28 13.83 17.77
C THR A 60 0.60 14.18 19.09
N PRO A 61 1.05 15.24 19.79
CA PRO A 61 0.45 15.66 21.05
C PRO A 61 -1.05 15.95 20.93
N LYS A 62 -1.76 15.88 22.07
CA LYS A 62 -3.20 16.06 22.11
C LYS A 62 -3.65 17.41 21.54
N ASP A 63 -2.99 18.50 21.93
CA ASP A 63 -3.34 19.85 21.50
C ASP A 63 -3.16 20.03 19.99
N SER A 64 -2.09 19.44 19.42
CA SER A 64 -1.90 19.39 17.97
C SER A 64 -2.98 18.57 17.27
N MET A 65 -3.40 17.45 17.84
CA MET A 65 -4.49 16.64 17.27
C MET A 65 -5.84 17.38 17.34
N ASP A 66 -6.10 18.10 18.42
CA ASP A 66 -7.30 18.93 18.59
C ASP A 66 -7.30 20.10 17.58
N PHE A 67 -6.13 20.73 17.35
CA PHE A 67 -5.96 21.73 16.28
C PHE A 67 -6.22 21.15 14.88
N TYR A 68 -5.65 19.98 14.56
CA TYR A 68 -5.89 19.35 13.26
C TYR A 68 -7.34 18.92 13.07
N PHE A 69 -8.01 18.51 14.13
CA PHE A 69 -9.44 18.22 14.08
C PHE A 69 -10.26 19.49 13.81
N SER A 70 -9.99 20.58 14.50
CA SER A 70 -10.65 21.89 14.28
C SER A 70 -10.40 22.37 12.85
N SER A 71 -9.17 22.21 12.32
CA SER A 71 -8.83 22.54 10.94
C SER A 71 -9.61 21.68 9.93
N ALA A 72 -9.79 20.39 10.22
CA ALA A 72 -10.59 19.52 9.37
C ALA A 72 -12.08 19.93 9.36
N LEU A 73 -12.65 20.31 10.52
CA LEU A 73 -14.01 20.86 10.60
C LEU A 73 -14.14 22.15 9.79
N ALA A 74 -13.21 23.09 9.96
CA ALA A 74 -13.20 24.38 9.28
C ALA A 74 -13.04 24.25 7.76
N SER A 75 -12.48 23.15 7.26
CA SER A 75 -12.35 22.89 5.80
C SER A 75 -13.65 22.46 5.13
N VAL A 76 -14.68 22.07 5.91
CA VAL A 76 -16.00 21.65 5.44
C VAL A 76 -16.95 22.84 5.44
N LYS A 77 -16.75 23.81 4.55
CA LYS A 77 -17.58 25.00 4.44
C LYS A 77 -18.82 24.79 3.57
N ASP A 78 -18.64 24.08 2.47
CA ASP A 78 -19.67 23.87 1.44
C ASP A 78 -20.00 22.39 1.25
N SER A 79 -21.10 22.13 0.54
CA SER A 79 -21.43 20.79 0.09
C SER A 79 -20.33 20.22 -0.79
N MET A 80 -19.81 19.04 -0.45
CA MET A 80 -18.73 18.41 -1.20
C MET A 80 -19.01 16.96 -1.54
N SER A 81 -18.36 16.46 -2.60
CA SER A 81 -18.44 15.06 -2.97
C SER A 81 -17.75 14.18 -1.90
N VAL A 82 -18.15 12.91 -1.83
CA VAL A 82 -17.48 11.94 -0.94
C VAL A 82 -16.00 11.79 -1.31
N TRP A 83 -15.63 12.01 -2.57
CA TRP A 83 -14.24 12.01 -3.01
C TRP A 83 -13.42 13.13 -2.33
N ALA A 84 -13.92 14.36 -2.40
CA ALA A 84 -13.27 15.50 -1.74
C ALA A 84 -13.24 15.33 -0.22
N PHE A 85 -14.34 14.93 0.39
CA PHE A 85 -14.42 14.68 1.82
C PHE A 85 -13.45 13.58 2.29
N LYS A 86 -13.21 12.55 1.48
CA LYS A 86 -12.20 11.53 1.78
C LYS A 86 -10.81 12.13 1.97
N ASN A 87 -10.45 13.16 1.23
CA ASN A 87 -9.16 13.85 1.41
C ASN A 87 -9.09 14.62 2.73
N VAL A 88 -10.18 15.26 3.15
CA VAL A 88 -10.26 15.90 4.48
C VAL A 88 -10.02 14.86 5.58
N VAL A 89 -10.75 13.75 5.52
CA VAL A 89 -10.60 12.64 6.49
C VAL A 89 -9.18 12.07 6.45
N ALA A 90 -8.62 11.83 5.26
CA ALA A 90 -7.28 11.28 5.08
C ALA A 90 -6.20 12.20 5.66
N SER A 91 -6.31 13.52 5.42
CA SER A 91 -5.40 14.52 5.97
C SER A 91 -5.41 14.52 7.50
N TYR A 92 -6.58 14.43 8.11
CA TYR A 92 -6.70 14.34 9.57
C TYR A 92 -6.11 13.02 10.10
N LEU A 93 -6.45 11.87 9.52
CA LEU A 93 -5.93 10.56 9.94
C LEU A 93 -4.42 10.46 9.79
N ALA A 94 -3.83 11.07 8.75
CA ALA A 94 -2.38 11.08 8.55
C ALA A 94 -1.62 11.73 9.72
N LYS A 95 -2.24 12.65 10.45
CA LYS A 95 -1.66 13.32 11.64
C LYS A 95 -1.50 12.39 12.85
N ILE A 96 -2.22 11.28 12.90
CA ILE A 96 -2.05 10.24 13.95
C ILE A 96 -0.70 9.54 13.81
N LYS A 97 -0.12 9.54 12.59
CA LYS A 97 1.14 8.86 12.27
C LYS A 97 1.09 7.35 12.58
N CYS A 98 -0.02 6.71 12.17
CA CYS A 98 -0.25 5.28 12.25
C CYS A 98 -0.58 4.73 10.86
N GLY A 99 0.31 3.92 10.29
CA GLY A 99 0.15 3.37 8.94
C GLY A 99 -1.01 2.39 8.79
N HIS A 100 -1.53 1.88 9.91
CA HIS A 100 -2.72 1.01 9.90
C HIS A 100 -4.03 1.77 10.00
N THR A 101 -4.01 3.10 10.22
CA THR A 101 -5.19 3.96 10.30
C THR A 101 -5.34 4.73 9.00
N SER A 102 -6.34 4.39 8.21
CA SER A 102 -6.54 4.96 6.87
C SER A 102 -8.02 4.94 6.47
N VAL A 103 -8.41 5.80 5.53
CA VAL A 103 -9.78 5.90 5.02
C VAL A 103 -9.90 5.34 3.61
N HIS A 104 -11.00 4.65 3.34
CA HIS A 104 -11.27 3.96 2.08
C HIS A 104 -12.71 4.19 1.64
N PHE A 105 -12.98 4.05 0.36
CA PHE A 105 -14.35 3.91 -0.12
C PHE A 105 -14.95 2.58 0.34
N SER A 106 -16.22 2.59 0.73
CA SER A 106 -16.97 1.35 0.92
C SER A 106 -17.16 0.62 -0.43
N PRO A 107 -17.44 -0.69 -0.45
CA PRO A 107 -17.70 -1.42 -1.69
C PRO A 107 -18.78 -0.76 -2.55
N LYS A 108 -19.84 -0.21 -1.92
CA LYS A 108 -20.90 0.54 -2.60
C LYS A 108 -20.35 1.79 -3.31
N LEU A 109 -19.56 2.60 -2.60
CA LEU A 109 -18.91 3.79 -3.17
C LEU A 109 -17.91 3.43 -4.26
N THR A 110 -17.10 2.38 -4.06
CA THR A 110 -16.17 1.90 -5.08
C THR A 110 -16.90 1.54 -6.37
N LYS A 111 -18.03 0.80 -6.26
CA LYS A 111 -18.89 0.46 -7.40
C LYS A 111 -19.53 1.70 -8.04
N GLN A 112 -19.93 2.68 -7.22
CA GLN A 112 -20.47 3.95 -7.69
C GLN A 112 -19.42 4.74 -8.47
N TYR A 113 -18.22 4.92 -7.92
CA TYR A 113 -17.14 5.66 -8.57
C TYR A 113 -16.52 4.94 -9.76
N ALA A 114 -16.61 3.61 -9.85
CA ALA A 114 -16.20 2.85 -11.04
C ALA A 114 -16.99 3.20 -12.31
N LYS A 115 -18.16 3.84 -12.18
CA LYS A 115 -18.97 4.33 -13.31
C LYS A 115 -18.40 5.59 -13.95
N TYR A 116 -17.55 6.31 -13.22
CA TYR A 116 -16.87 7.49 -13.75
C TYR A 116 -15.57 7.03 -14.43
N ARG A 117 -15.35 7.50 -15.64
CA ARG A 117 -14.09 7.30 -16.36
C ARG A 117 -13.21 8.50 -16.10
N PHE A 118 -12.04 8.21 -15.59
CA PHE A 118 -11.10 9.26 -15.29
C PHE A 118 -9.87 9.08 -16.17
N PRO A 119 -9.40 10.14 -16.82
CA PRO A 119 -8.04 10.20 -17.34
C PRO A 119 -7.05 9.87 -16.22
N GLN A 120 -6.01 9.14 -16.55
CA GLN A 120 -4.97 8.71 -15.61
C GLN A 120 -3.65 9.36 -15.99
N PHE A 121 -2.87 9.71 -14.99
CA PHE A 121 -1.48 10.12 -15.21
C PHE A 121 -0.72 8.94 -15.85
N PRO A 122 -0.05 9.13 -17.00
CA PRO A 122 0.41 8.02 -17.83
C PRO A 122 1.77 7.45 -17.40
N LEU A 123 2.53 8.14 -16.54
CA LEU A 123 3.85 7.71 -16.10
C LEU A 123 3.78 6.97 -14.77
N GLN A 124 4.58 5.91 -14.65
CA GLN A 124 4.92 5.30 -13.37
C GLN A 124 6.23 5.91 -12.89
N LEU A 125 6.21 6.49 -11.69
CA LEU A 125 7.36 7.18 -11.13
C LEU A 125 7.89 6.44 -9.90
N LYS A 126 9.19 6.22 -9.82
CA LYS A 126 9.89 5.93 -8.58
C LYS A 126 10.18 7.25 -7.89
N VAL A 127 9.68 7.36 -6.65
CA VAL A 127 9.85 8.57 -5.84
C VAL A 127 10.70 8.23 -4.61
N TRP A 128 11.72 9.03 -4.34
CA TRP A 128 12.49 8.97 -3.10
C TRP A 128 13.13 10.32 -2.80
N LYS A 129 13.16 10.73 -1.54
CA LYS A 129 13.60 12.08 -1.15
C LYS A 129 12.91 13.13 -2.04
N ASP A 130 13.66 13.99 -2.69
CA ASP A 130 13.14 15.05 -3.57
C ASP A 130 13.23 14.66 -5.06
N SER A 131 13.38 13.37 -5.37
CA SER A 131 13.56 12.85 -6.72
C SER A 131 12.34 12.07 -7.21
N ALA A 132 12.02 12.20 -8.49
CA ALA A 132 11.07 11.39 -9.21
C ALA A 132 11.67 10.92 -10.54
N VAL A 133 11.70 9.62 -10.79
CA VAL A 133 12.29 9.02 -11.98
C VAL A 133 11.28 8.11 -12.66
N VAL A 134 11.15 8.21 -13.97
CA VAL A 134 10.27 7.34 -14.76
C VAL A 134 10.75 5.88 -14.68
N ILE A 135 9.88 5.00 -14.22
CA ILE A 135 10.09 3.54 -14.23
C ILE A 135 9.21 2.83 -15.25
N GLY A 136 8.19 3.50 -15.76
CA GLY A 136 7.32 3.03 -16.84
C GLY A 136 6.52 4.17 -17.44
N ASN A 137 6.21 4.05 -18.72
CA ASN A 137 5.35 4.94 -19.48
C ASN A 137 4.35 4.07 -20.26
N ILE A 138 3.06 4.40 -20.15
CA ILE A 138 2.03 3.66 -20.88
C ILE A 138 2.15 3.85 -22.41
N TYR A 139 2.70 4.98 -22.82
CA TYR A 139 3.06 5.26 -24.21
C TYR A 139 4.47 4.76 -24.50
N THR A 140 4.58 3.47 -24.79
CA THR A 140 5.87 2.74 -24.93
C THR A 140 6.78 3.26 -26.06
N ARG A 141 6.24 4.03 -27.01
CA ARG A 141 6.99 4.66 -28.12
C ARG A 141 7.49 6.06 -27.78
N ASP A 142 7.21 6.60 -26.62
CA ASP A 142 7.71 7.89 -26.18
C ASP A 142 9.24 7.79 -25.97
N SER A 143 10.00 8.51 -26.79
CA SER A 143 11.45 8.52 -26.76
C SER A 143 12.02 9.51 -25.73
N VAL A 144 11.20 10.44 -25.21
CA VAL A 144 11.59 11.49 -24.28
C VAL A 144 11.36 11.07 -22.84
N LEU A 145 10.11 10.75 -22.48
CA LEU A 145 9.72 10.38 -21.12
C LEU A 145 9.84 8.86 -20.91
N LYS A 146 11.02 8.35 -21.15
CA LYS A 146 11.35 6.92 -21.04
C LYS A 146 11.92 6.56 -19.67
N ARG A 147 12.07 5.26 -19.42
CA ARG A 147 12.67 4.73 -18.20
C ARG A 147 14.01 5.39 -17.87
N GLY A 148 14.18 5.89 -16.65
CA GLY A 148 15.36 6.58 -16.17
C GLY A 148 15.34 8.11 -16.34
N THR A 149 14.31 8.68 -17.02
CA THR A 149 14.16 10.15 -17.11
C THR A 149 13.81 10.73 -15.74
N ILE A 150 14.56 11.74 -15.32
CA ILE A 150 14.35 12.46 -14.06
C ILE A 150 13.30 13.56 -14.30
N ILE A 151 12.22 13.54 -13.53
CA ILE A 151 11.13 14.50 -13.59
C ILE A 151 11.33 15.56 -12.51
N THR A 152 11.24 16.85 -12.88
CA THR A 152 11.45 17.99 -11.99
C THR A 152 10.15 18.72 -11.64
N ALA A 153 9.14 18.71 -12.54
CA ALA A 153 7.82 19.28 -12.28
C ALA A 153 6.73 18.58 -13.10
N ILE A 154 5.50 18.64 -12.61
CA ILE A 154 4.27 18.25 -13.32
C ILE A 154 3.31 19.44 -13.29
N ASN A 155 2.84 19.88 -14.46
CA ASN A 155 1.98 21.08 -14.62
C ASN A 155 2.54 22.29 -13.85
N GLN A 156 3.82 22.57 -14.03
CA GLN A 156 4.58 23.65 -13.39
C GLN A 156 4.76 23.50 -11.86
N LEU A 157 4.10 22.51 -11.22
CA LEU A 157 4.30 22.25 -9.79
C LEU A 157 5.57 21.38 -9.62
N PRO A 158 6.61 21.88 -8.93
CA PRO A 158 7.83 21.12 -8.68
C PRO A 158 7.56 19.81 -7.92
N ILE A 159 8.38 18.80 -8.18
CA ILE A 159 8.17 17.46 -7.63
C ILE A 159 8.10 17.44 -6.10
N LYS A 160 8.98 18.18 -5.42
CA LYS A 160 8.99 18.19 -3.96
C LYS A 160 7.66 18.67 -3.34
N PRO A 161 7.15 19.90 -3.60
CA PRO A 161 5.87 20.34 -3.05
C PRO A 161 4.68 19.49 -3.54
N LEU A 162 4.74 18.93 -4.76
CA LEU A 162 3.73 18.01 -5.27
C LEU A 162 3.66 16.75 -4.42
N VAL A 163 4.81 16.11 -4.18
CA VAL A 163 4.93 14.88 -3.39
C VAL A 163 4.56 15.13 -1.93
N ASP A 164 5.03 16.23 -1.34
CA ASP A 164 4.69 16.62 0.04
C ASP A 164 3.17 16.80 0.21
N SER A 165 2.51 17.40 -0.80
CA SER A 165 1.06 17.54 -0.83
C SER A 165 0.33 16.17 -0.83
N ILE A 166 0.84 15.20 -1.60
CA ILE A 166 0.31 13.82 -1.61
C ILE A 166 0.60 13.13 -0.27
N TYR A 167 1.80 13.29 0.28
CA TYR A 167 2.16 12.72 1.59
C TYR A 167 1.27 13.23 2.73
N GLY A 168 0.70 14.44 2.57
CA GLY A 168 -0.25 15.02 3.51
C GLY A 168 -1.54 14.20 3.71
N ILE A 169 -1.92 13.36 2.75
CA ILE A 169 -3.09 12.47 2.81
C ILE A 169 -2.74 10.99 3.03
N MET A 170 -1.46 10.68 3.25
CA MET A 170 -0.97 9.31 3.43
C MET A 170 -0.57 9.04 4.87
N SER A 171 -1.15 7.99 5.45
CA SER A 171 -0.78 7.49 6.78
C SER A 171 0.51 6.66 6.71
N THR A 172 1.35 6.78 7.77
CA THR A 172 2.57 5.99 7.95
C THR A 172 2.81 5.77 9.45
N ASP A 173 3.64 4.80 9.83
CA ASP A 173 4.08 4.66 11.21
C ASP A 173 5.16 5.70 11.52
N GLY A 174 4.90 6.54 12.53
CA GLY A 174 5.82 7.61 12.92
C GLY A 174 6.11 8.58 11.77
N ASN A 175 7.39 8.77 11.49
CA ASN A 175 7.90 9.71 10.49
C ASN A 175 8.46 9.01 9.24
N SER A 176 8.16 7.72 9.01
CA SER A 176 8.72 6.93 7.91
C SER A 176 8.27 7.46 6.54
N ILE A 177 9.12 8.27 5.91
CA ILE A 177 8.91 8.78 4.54
C ILE A 177 9.08 7.67 3.51
N ASN A 178 9.97 6.71 3.74
CA ASN A 178 10.23 5.61 2.82
C ASN A 178 8.98 4.77 2.55
N PHE A 179 8.12 4.59 3.56
CA PHE A 179 6.82 3.93 3.35
C PHE A 179 5.94 4.71 2.37
N LYS A 180 5.80 6.02 2.59
CA LYS A 180 5.00 6.90 1.70
C LYS A 180 5.57 6.91 0.28
N SER A 181 6.90 7.02 0.15
CA SER A 181 7.60 7.00 -1.14
C SER A 181 7.34 5.71 -1.90
N GLN A 182 7.42 4.56 -1.23
CA GLN A 182 7.21 3.27 -1.88
C GLN A 182 5.73 3.03 -2.22
N VAL A 183 4.80 3.42 -1.33
CA VAL A 183 3.35 3.35 -1.60
C VAL A 183 2.96 4.27 -2.76
N LEU A 184 3.54 5.47 -2.83
CA LEU A 184 3.35 6.39 -3.95
C LEU A 184 3.92 5.82 -5.25
N THR A 185 5.14 5.28 -5.22
CA THR A 185 5.77 4.60 -6.36
C THR A 185 4.89 3.47 -6.92
N ASN A 186 4.33 2.66 -6.05
CA ASN A 186 3.50 1.52 -6.45
C ASN A 186 2.21 1.94 -7.20
N ASN A 187 1.72 3.15 -6.96
CA ASN A 187 0.50 3.63 -7.62
C ASN A 187 0.42 5.17 -7.70
N PHE A 188 1.41 5.77 -8.36
CA PHE A 188 1.52 7.24 -8.48
C PHE A 188 0.25 7.87 -9.06
N SER A 189 -0.26 7.35 -10.18
CA SER A 189 -1.45 7.88 -10.86
C SER A 189 -2.68 7.96 -9.94
N SER A 190 -2.92 6.92 -9.12
CA SER A 190 -4.06 6.92 -8.19
C SER A 190 -3.89 7.93 -7.05
N TRP A 191 -2.68 8.09 -6.52
CA TRP A 191 -2.41 9.05 -5.45
C TRP A 191 -2.44 10.49 -5.96
N TYR A 192 -1.87 10.73 -7.14
CA TYR A 192 -1.95 12.02 -7.83
C TYR A 192 -3.42 12.43 -7.99
N LYS A 193 -4.24 11.54 -8.57
CA LYS A 193 -5.67 11.75 -8.73
C LYS A 193 -6.39 11.94 -7.39
N ALA A 194 -6.07 11.13 -6.37
CA ALA A 194 -6.71 11.26 -5.05
C ALA A 194 -6.50 12.67 -4.49
N ARG A 195 -5.32 13.25 -4.68
CA ARG A 195 -4.96 14.55 -4.12
C ARG A 195 -5.42 15.74 -4.96
N PHE A 196 -5.28 15.67 -6.30
CA PHE A 196 -5.52 16.79 -7.19
C PHE A 196 -6.85 16.72 -7.93
N GLY A 197 -7.56 15.59 -7.90
CA GLY A 197 -8.87 15.43 -8.52
C GLY A 197 -8.80 14.98 -9.97
N ASP A 198 -9.71 15.52 -10.81
CA ASP A 198 -9.76 15.17 -12.24
C ASP A 198 -8.46 15.62 -12.93
N ALA A 199 -7.93 14.70 -13.71
CA ALA A 199 -6.75 14.95 -14.51
C ALA A 199 -7.04 15.90 -15.66
N ASP A 200 -6.05 16.74 -15.99
CA ASP A 200 -6.02 17.43 -17.26
C ASP A 200 -5.97 16.43 -18.41
N SER A 201 -6.45 16.84 -19.59
CA SER A 201 -6.33 16.01 -20.80
C SER A 201 -4.88 15.83 -21.25
N VAL A 202 -4.01 16.78 -20.90
CA VAL A 202 -2.57 16.80 -21.20
C VAL A 202 -1.81 17.28 -19.98
N TYR A 203 -0.71 16.63 -19.67
CA TYR A 203 0.23 17.03 -18.61
C TYR A 203 1.46 17.69 -19.22
N GLN A 204 1.90 18.79 -18.64
CA GLN A 204 3.20 19.42 -18.90
C GLN A 204 4.23 18.80 -17.95
N ILE A 205 5.25 18.17 -18.49
CA ILE A 205 6.28 17.47 -17.72
C ILE A 205 7.62 18.15 -17.89
N SER A 206 8.13 18.76 -16.82
CA SER A 206 9.52 19.25 -16.80
C SER A 206 10.44 18.09 -16.38
N TYR A 207 11.56 17.96 -17.09
CA TYR A 207 12.49 16.85 -16.91
C TYR A 207 13.94 17.29 -17.20
N ILE A 208 14.90 16.46 -16.77
CA ILE A 208 16.31 16.61 -17.12
C ILE A 208 16.63 15.69 -18.29
N ASP A 209 17.18 16.25 -19.37
CA ASP A 209 17.62 15.50 -20.54
C ASP A 209 18.97 14.78 -20.31
N SER A 210 19.45 14.06 -21.33
CA SER A 210 20.71 13.32 -21.24
C SER A 210 21.96 14.20 -21.12
N ALA A 211 21.86 15.47 -21.50
CA ALA A 211 22.92 16.47 -21.38
C ALA A 211 22.88 17.24 -20.05
N GLY A 212 21.89 16.95 -19.18
CA GLY A 212 21.71 17.64 -17.90
C GLY A 212 20.89 18.93 -17.98
N ASN A 213 20.29 19.24 -19.13
CA ASN A 213 19.50 20.45 -19.30
C ASN A 213 18.04 20.24 -18.88
N SER A 214 17.44 21.27 -18.26
CA SER A 214 16.00 21.27 -17.96
C SER A 214 15.20 21.51 -19.23
N LYS A 215 14.22 20.66 -19.50
CA LYS A 215 13.30 20.74 -20.65
C LYS A 215 11.88 20.43 -20.23
N THR A 216 10.92 20.77 -21.10
CA THR A 216 9.51 20.45 -20.91
C THR A 216 8.97 19.67 -22.11
N SER A 217 8.12 18.70 -21.84
CA SER A 217 7.39 17.90 -22.83
C SER A 217 5.94 17.75 -22.40
N SER A 218 5.05 17.65 -23.37
CA SER A 218 3.62 17.39 -23.13
C SER A 218 3.31 15.91 -23.29
N ILE A 219 2.50 15.36 -22.41
CA ILE A 219 2.02 13.97 -22.52
C ILE A 219 0.51 13.90 -22.27
N ALA A 220 -0.21 13.21 -23.16
CA ALA A 220 -1.65 13.03 -23.02
C ALA A 220 -1.98 12.15 -21.81
N ALA A 221 -3.06 12.48 -21.10
CA ALA A 221 -3.60 11.60 -20.09
C ALA A 221 -4.09 10.28 -20.72
N TYR A 222 -3.89 9.18 -20.00
CA TYR A 222 -4.37 7.88 -20.46
C TYR A 222 -5.83 7.67 -20.08
N VAL A 223 -6.67 7.44 -21.08
CA VAL A 223 -8.06 7.06 -20.87
C VAL A 223 -8.21 5.55 -21.10
N PRO A 224 -8.44 4.75 -20.05
CA PRO A 224 -8.61 3.31 -20.21
C PRO A 224 -9.75 2.99 -21.20
N PRO A 225 -9.59 2.01 -22.11
CA PRO A 225 -10.66 1.61 -23.03
C PRO A 225 -11.90 1.09 -22.26
N LYS A 226 -13.10 1.24 -22.85
CA LYS A 226 -14.30 0.63 -22.25
C LYS A 226 -14.11 -0.87 -22.15
N PRO A 227 -14.42 -1.51 -20.99
CA PRO A 227 -14.51 -2.95 -20.97
C PRO A 227 -15.53 -3.34 -22.05
N LYS A 228 -15.11 -4.17 -23.00
CA LYS A 228 -16.07 -4.75 -23.95
C LYS A 228 -17.10 -5.48 -23.09
N LYS A 229 -18.38 -5.06 -23.15
CA LYS A 229 -19.47 -5.92 -22.75
C LYS A 229 -19.35 -7.13 -23.66
N ASP A 230 -19.06 -8.29 -23.09
CA ASP A 230 -19.30 -9.54 -23.81
C ASP A 230 -20.76 -9.49 -24.24
N SER A 231 -20.97 -9.27 -25.52
CA SER A 231 -22.29 -9.43 -26.12
C SER A 231 -22.62 -10.90 -25.96
N LEU A 232 -23.48 -11.22 -24.99
CA LEU A 232 -24.24 -12.46 -25.04
C LEU A 232 -25.14 -12.36 -26.28
N SER A 233 -24.61 -12.64 -27.45
CA SER A 233 -25.37 -13.05 -28.59
C SER A 233 -25.35 -14.57 -28.59
N SER A 234 -26.48 -15.13 -28.14
CA SER A 234 -26.88 -16.48 -28.47
C SER A 234 -26.83 -16.64 -29.99
N THR A 235 -25.99 -17.52 -30.50
CA THR A 235 -26.31 -18.52 -31.54
C THR A 235 -25.03 -19.29 -31.90
N THR A 236 -25.09 -20.59 -31.65
CA THR A 236 -24.50 -21.72 -32.39
C THR A 236 -23.30 -21.45 -33.31
N ALA A 237 -22.12 -21.80 -32.84
CA ALA A 237 -21.09 -22.63 -33.50
C ALA A 237 -19.85 -22.68 -32.61
N ALA A 238 -19.55 -23.86 -32.08
CA ALA A 238 -18.36 -24.14 -31.29
C ALA A 238 -17.12 -24.09 -32.19
N ILE A 239 -16.50 -22.92 -32.32
CA ILE A 239 -15.10 -22.80 -32.72
C ILE A 239 -14.34 -22.38 -31.46
N SER A 240 -13.62 -23.32 -30.89
CA SER A 240 -12.75 -23.10 -29.75
C SER A 240 -11.70 -22.06 -30.09
N LYS A 241 -11.93 -20.77 -29.69
CA LYS A 241 -10.88 -19.75 -29.72
C LYS A 241 -9.78 -20.19 -28.78
N PRO A 242 -8.49 -20.18 -29.19
CA PRO A 242 -7.40 -20.44 -28.28
C PRO A 242 -7.51 -19.51 -27.08
N LYS A 243 -7.63 -20.06 -25.87
CA LYS A 243 -7.51 -19.27 -24.63
C LYS A 243 -6.10 -18.68 -24.62
N LEU A 244 -5.97 -17.39 -24.92
CA LEU A 244 -4.73 -16.67 -24.61
C LEU A 244 -4.38 -16.97 -23.14
N PRO A 245 -3.14 -17.43 -22.86
CA PRO A 245 -2.73 -17.72 -21.51
C PRO A 245 -2.93 -16.44 -20.68
N LYS A 246 -3.71 -16.54 -19.59
CA LYS A 246 -3.81 -15.44 -18.62
C LYS A 246 -2.39 -15.10 -18.19
N PRO A 247 -1.99 -13.82 -18.15
CA PRO A 247 -0.67 -13.45 -17.67
C PRO A 247 -0.47 -14.11 -16.30
N ALA A 248 0.62 -14.86 -16.16
CA ALA A 248 0.91 -15.58 -14.94
C ALA A 248 0.94 -14.59 -13.78
N VAL A 249 0.03 -14.74 -12.82
CA VAL A 249 0.04 -13.94 -11.59
C VAL A 249 1.36 -14.24 -10.90
N PRO A 250 2.22 -13.23 -10.64
CA PRO A 250 3.50 -13.46 -9.98
C PRO A 250 3.30 -14.24 -8.68
N LYS A 251 4.03 -15.33 -8.50
CA LYS A 251 3.96 -16.12 -7.27
C LYS A 251 4.34 -15.24 -6.08
N LYS A 252 3.51 -15.24 -5.04
CA LYS A 252 3.76 -14.45 -3.81
C LYS A 252 5.02 -14.88 -3.06
N TRP A 253 5.44 -16.13 -3.25
CA TRP A 253 6.58 -16.73 -2.59
C TRP A 253 7.35 -17.58 -3.59
N THR A 254 8.64 -17.37 -3.64
CA THR A 254 9.54 -18.15 -4.51
C THR A 254 10.83 -18.49 -3.78
N LEU A 255 11.39 -19.64 -4.11
CA LEU A 255 12.73 -20.05 -3.74
C LEU A 255 13.47 -20.41 -5.01
N PHE A 256 14.67 -19.89 -5.16
CA PHE A 256 15.63 -20.24 -6.20
C PHE A 256 16.96 -20.60 -5.53
N ILE A 257 17.57 -21.71 -5.93
CA ILE A 257 18.90 -22.13 -5.47
C ILE A 257 19.89 -21.89 -6.60
N ASP A 258 20.87 -21.07 -6.33
CA ASP A 258 22.05 -20.89 -7.20
C ASP A 258 23.24 -21.63 -6.60
N SER A 259 23.47 -22.82 -7.06
CA SER A 259 24.57 -23.67 -6.58
C SER A 259 25.94 -23.08 -6.95
N SER A 260 26.05 -22.38 -8.08
CA SER A 260 27.29 -21.75 -8.53
C SER A 260 27.70 -20.59 -7.62
N ALA A 261 26.71 -19.81 -7.13
CA ALA A 261 26.91 -18.73 -6.16
C ALA A 261 26.80 -19.20 -4.70
N ASN A 262 26.64 -20.51 -4.46
CA ASN A 262 26.45 -21.07 -3.12
C ASN A 262 25.34 -20.37 -2.32
N THR A 263 24.22 -20.00 -2.99
CA THR A 263 23.24 -19.05 -2.46
C THR A 263 21.81 -19.50 -2.75
N ALA A 264 20.95 -19.39 -1.73
CA ALA A 264 19.50 -19.49 -1.87
C ALA A 264 18.87 -18.09 -1.91
N PHE A 265 17.97 -17.85 -2.85
CA PHE A 265 17.19 -16.62 -2.97
C PHE A 265 15.73 -16.91 -2.65
N MET A 266 15.24 -16.40 -1.52
CA MET A 266 13.86 -16.52 -1.08
C MET A 266 13.17 -15.18 -1.17
N ARG A 267 12.16 -15.05 -2.05
CA ARG A 267 11.31 -13.85 -2.13
C ARG A 267 9.98 -14.12 -1.45
N VAL A 268 9.60 -13.24 -0.53
CA VAL A 268 8.32 -13.29 0.21
C VAL A 268 7.64 -11.94 0.10
N THR A 269 6.67 -11.79 -0.80
CA THR A 269 5.97 -10.52 -1.03
C THR A 269 4.78 -10.28 -0.10
N SER A 270 4.41 -11.27 0.70
CA SER A 270 3.35 -11.14 1.72
C SER A 270 3.44 -12.25 2.74
N PHE A 271 3.20 -11.93 4.00
CA PHE A 271 3.01 -12.91 5.07
C PHE A 271 1.56 -13.43 5.17
N SER A 272 0.68 -13.05 4.24
CA SER A 272 -0.70 -13.53 4.16
C SER A 272 -0.84 -14.70 3.18
N GLY A 273 -1.60 -15.73 3.59
CA GLY A 273 -1.94 -16.88 2.75
C GLY A 273 -1.81 -18.21 3.49
N SER A 274 -2.72 -19.14 3.22
CA SER A 274 -2.79 -20.44 3.92
C SER A 274 -1.62 -21.39 3.60
N GLY A 275 -1.01 -21.25 2.41
CA GLY A 275 0.11 -22.10 1.96
C GLY A 275 1.50 -21.67 2.46
N LEU A 276 1.66 -20.48 3.07
CA LEU A 276 2.98 -19.92 3.37
C LEU A 276 3.77 -20.78 4.36
N ARG A 277 3.14 -21.33 5.39
CA ARG A 277 3.82 -22.20 6.34
C ARG A 277 4.38 -23.48 5.69
N LYS A 278 3.62 -24.06 4.75
CA LYS A 278 4.08 -25.21 3.97
C LYS A 278 5.25 -24.81 3.08
N PHE A 279 5.16 -23.65 2.40
CA PHE A 279 6.23 -23.10 1.59
C PHE A 279 7.51 -22.89 2.41
N ILE A 280 7.45 -22.18 3.54
CA ILE A 280 8.62 -21.94 4.42
C ILE A 280 9.27 -23.28 4.83
N ARG A 281 8.48 -24.22 5.33
CA ARG A 281 9.01 -25.54 5.75
C ARG A 281 9.70 -26.30 4.61
N GLN A 282 9.11 -26.29 3.42
CA GLN A 282 9.68 -26.96 2.24
C GLN A 282 10.94 -26.23 1.76
N SER A 283 10.93 -24.89 1.77
CA SER A 283 12.08 -24.08 1.39
C SER A 283 13.29 -24.37 2.27
N PHE A 284 13.13 -24.37 3.61
CA PHE A 284 14.26 -24.65 4.51
C PHE A 284 14.74 -26.10 4.44
N ARG A 285 13.84 -27.06 4.12
CA ARG A 285 14.28 -28.43 3.78
C ARG A 285 15.16 -28.43 2.51
N THR A 286 14.73 -27.76 1.45
CA THR A 286 15.50 -27.66 0.19
C THR A 286 16.82 -26.94 0.40
N ILE A 287 16.85 -25.82 1.14
CA ILE A 287 18.08 -25.10 1.47
C ILE A 287 19.06 -26.00 2.23
N LYS A 288 18.59 -26.76 3.23
CA LYS A 288 19.43 -27.68 3.99
C LYS A 288 20.01 -28.82 3.10
N THR A 289 19.20 -29.39 2.22
CA THR A 289 19.65 -30.47 1.32
C THR A 289 20.58 -29.97 0.20
N SER A 290 20.44 -28.70 -0.22
CA SER A 290 21.34 -28.10 -1.23
C SER A 290 22.71 -27.72 -0.68
N GLY A 291 22.87 -27.62 0.64
CA GLY A 291 24.14 -27.31 1.29
C GLY A 291 24.65 -25.88 1.11
N VAL A 292 23.86 -24.98 0.52
CA VAL A 292 24.25 -23.58 0.27
C VAL A 292 24.56 -22.85 1.60
N LYS A 293 25.52 -21.94 1.55
CA LYS A 293 26.02 -21.19 2.72
C LYS A 293 25.43 -19.79 2.86
N ASN A 294 24.78 -19.29 1.81
CA ASN A 294 24.19 -17.96 1.79
C ASN A 294 22.68 -18.03 1.55
N LEU A 295 21.91 -17.23 2.28
CA LEU A 295 20.47 -17.07 2.11
C LEU A 295 20.13 -15.58 1.94
N VAL A 296 19.54 -15.24 0.81
CA VAL A 296 18.96 -13.91 0.57
C VAL A 296 17.45 -13.98 0.80
N VAL A 297 16.92 -13.17 1.71
CA VAL A 297 15.48 -13.05 1.98
C VAL A 297 14.98 -11.70 1.48
N ASP A 298 14.23 -11.68 0.39
CA ASP A 298 13.70 -10.44 -0.20
C ASP A 298 12.30 -10.11 0.32
N LEU A 299 12.22 -9.03 1.11
CA LEU A 299 11.00 -8.49 1.72
C LEU A 299 10.65 -7.08 1.23
N ARG A 300 11.34 -6.56 0.22
CA ARG A 300 11.17 -5.17 -0.24
C ARG A 300 9.75 -4.82 -0.67
N GLU A 301 8.99 -5.81 -1.13
CA GLU A 301 7.58 -5.66 -1.53
C GLU A 301 6.59 -6.24 -0.50
N ASN A 302 7.04 -6.54 0.71
CA ASN A 302 6.22 -7.21 1.71
C ASN A 302 5.60 -6.21 2.70
N GLY A 303 4.35 -5.81 2.47
CA GLY A 303 3.58 -4.94 3.37
C GLY A 303 3.08 -5.62 4.66
N GLY A 304 3.53 -6.84 4.97
CA GLY A 304 3.15 -7.55 6.17
C GLY A 304 2.14 -8.68 5.95
N GLY A 305 1.30 -8.92 6.95
CA GLY A 305 0.29 -9.99 6.96
C GLY A 305 0.19 -10.69 8.31
N ASN A 306 0.20 -12.02 8.32
CA ASN A 306 0.03 -12.80 9.53
C ASN A 306 1.33 -12.89 10.35
N ILE A 307 1.30 -12.37 11.57
CA ILE A 307 2.44 -12.39 12.52
C ILE A 307 2.97 -13.80 12.75
N LYS A 308 2.10 -14.83 12.84
CA LYS A 308 2.54 -16.22 13.04
C LYS A 308 3.37 -16.75 11.87
N ASN A 309 3.21 -16.20 10.68
CA ASN A 309 4.00 -16.59 9.51
C ASN A 309 5.36 -15.87 9.48
N SER A 310 5.39 -14.58 9.83
CA SER A 310 6.67 -13.85 9.91
C SER A 310 7.55 -14.39 11.04
N THR A 311 7.00 -14.61 12.23
CA THR A 311 7.75 -15.22 13.34
C THR A 311 8.23 -16.63 13.02
N ARG A 312 7.42 -17.41 12.28
CA ARG A 312 7.84 -18.75 11.83
C ARG A 312 9.07 -18.69 10.91
N LEU A 313 9.11 -17.74 10.01
CA LEU A 313 10.29 -17.54 9.17
C LEU A 313 11.50 -17.09 9.99
N SER A 314 11.33 -16.17 10.95
CA SER A 314 12.41 -15.75 11.85
C SER A 314 12.97 -16.94 12.66
N GLN A 315 12.14 -17.86 13.13
CA GLN A 315 12.56 -19.04 13.89
C GLN A 315 13.50 -20.00 13.13
N TYR A 316 13.46 -20.00 11.79
CA TYR A 316 14.38 -20.81 10.97
C TYR A 316 15.77 -20.18 10.81
N ILE A 317 15.91 -18.91 11.21
CA ILE A 317 17.10 -18.11 10.94
C ILE A 317 17.74 -17.61 12.26
N SER A 318 16.91 -17.34 13.27
CA SER A 318 17.39 -16.78 14.55
C SER A 318 18.21 -17.78 15.33
N ASP A 319 19.37 -17.36 15.83
CA ASP A 319 20.27 -18.17 16.65
C ASP A 319 19.85 -18.23 18.13
N HIS A 320 18.90 -17.41 18.57
CA HIS A 320 18.40 -17.34 19.93
C HIS A 320 16.89 -17.19 20.03
N ALA A 321 16.34 -17.41 21.22
CA ALA A 321 14.93 -17.15 21.48
C ALA A 321 14.65 -15.65 21.55
N PHE A 322 13.57 -15.21 20.92
CA PHE A 322 13.23 -13.78 20.79
C PHE A 322 11.76 -13.50 21.14
N LYS A 323 11.48 -12.27 21.52
CA LYS A 323 10.14 -11.71 21.65
C LYS A 323 9.84 -10.82 20.45
N ILE A 324 8.56 -10.64 20.16
CA ILE A 324 8.11 -9.70 19.11
C ILE A 324 7.50 -8.43 19.68
N ALA A 325 7.22 -8.39 20.97
CA ALA A 325 6.79 -7.19 21.66
C ALA A 325 7.04 -7.26 23.16
N ASP A 326 7.47 -6.14 23.73
CA ASP A 326 7.57 -5.92 25.18
C ASP A 326 6.25 -5.52 25.80
N SER A 327 5.37 -4.89 25.00
CA SER A 327 4.06 -4.45 25.45
C SER A 327 3.05 -4.50 24.30
N VAL A 328 1.86 -5.03 24.59
CA VAL A 328 0.72 -5.05 23.67
C VAL A 328 -0.52 -4.59 24.41
N VAL A 329 -0.92 -3.34 24.20
CA VAL A 329 -1.95 -2.68 24.98
C VAL A 329 -3.10 -2.17 24.14
N ALA A 330 -4.30 -2.23 24.73
CA ALA A 330 -5.51 -1.60 24.20
C ALA A 330 -6.01 -0.49 25.16
N SER A 331 -6.69 0.53 24.62
CA SER A 331 -7.20 1.66 25.40
C SER A 331 -8.37 1.27 26.32
N ASN A 332 -9.15 0.27 25.93
CA ASN A 332 -10.33 -0.20 26.68
C ASN A 332 -10.53 -1.70 26.53
N ARG A 333 -11.37 -2.32 27.38
CA ARG A 333 -11.66 -3.76 27.33
C ARG A 333 -12.59 -4.13 26.17
N GLY A 334 -13.59 -3.33 25.91
CA GLY A 334 -14.59 -3.55 24.87
C GLY A 334 -14.34 -2.66 23.65
N ILE A 335 -15.34 -2.57 22.81
CA ILE A 335 -15.44 -1.57 21.76
C ILE A 335 -16.76 -0.84 22.03
N SER A 336 -16.67 0.41 22.53
CA SER A 336 -17.85 1.21 22.83
C SER A 336 -18.59 1.58 21.55
N LYS A 337 -19.93 1.51 21.59
CA LYS A 337 -20.96 1.97 20.59
C LYS A 337 -20.38 2.54 19.28
N VAL A 338 -19.86 1.65 18.42
CA VAL A 338 -19.28 2.04 17.13
C VAL A 338 -20.15 1.48 16.02
N PRO A 339 -20.61 2.28 15.06
CA PRO A 339 -21.26 1.75 13.88
C PRO A 339 -20.25 0.96 13.04
N PHE A 340 -20.42 -0.34 12.97
CA PHE A 340 -19.54 -1.21 12.17
C PHE A 340 -20.14 -1.48 10.81
N SER A 341 -19.30 -1.76 9.83
CA SER A 341 -19.75 -2.21 8.53
C SER A 341 -20.40 -3.60 8.55
N ASN A 342 -20.14 -4.40 9.62
CA ASN A 342 -20.71 -5.71 9.83
C ASN A 342 -20.86 -6.00 11.33
N PHE A 343 -22.09 -6.30 11.78
CA PHE A 343 -22.45 -6.59 13.18
C PHE A 343 -21.63 -7.76 13.76
N PHE A 344 -21.46 -8.85 13.01
CA PHE A 344 -20.69 -10.02 13.47
C PHE A 344 -19.24 -9.69 13.82
N ASN A 345 -18.61 -8.77 13.07
CA ASN A 345 -17.24 -8.34 13.38
C ASN A 345 -17.17 -7.56 14.71
N VAL A 346 -18.20 -6.81 15.06
CA VAL A 346 -18.29 -6.09 16.36
C VAL A 346 -18.23 -7.06 17.50
N VAL A 347 -19.16 -8.02 17.49
CA VAL A 347 -19.29 -9.04 18.54
C VAL A 347 -18.00 -9.84 18.64
N TYR A 348 -17.45 -10.27 17.52
CA TYR A 348 -16.18 -11.00 17.48
C TYR A 348 -15.02 -10.20 18.10
N TYR A 349 -14.82 -8.95 17.70
CA TYR A 349 -13.71 -8.13 18.24
C TYR A 349 -13.93 -7.78 19.72
N ALA A 350 -15.16 -7.51 20.13
CA ALA A 350 -15.46 -7.21 21.51
C ALA A 350 -15.23 -8.44 22.42
N LEU A 351 -15.70 -9.61 22.04
CA LEU A 351 -15.50 -10.85 22.78
C LEU A 351 -14.02 -11.25 22.80
N ALA A 352 -13.36 -11.28 21.63
CA ALA A 352 -11.95 -11.63 21.55
C ALA A 352 -11.11 -10.71 22.43
N LYS A 353 -11.32 -9.41 22.38
CA LYS A 353 -10.59 -8.41 23.16
C LYS A 353 -10.83 -8.55 24.66
N SER A 354 -12.06 -8.82 25.08
CA SER A 354 -12.41 -9.01 26.50
C SER A 354 -11.81 -10.26 27.11
N VAL A 355 -11.62 -11.32 26.30
CA VAL A 355 -11.02 -12.60 26.74
C VAL A 355 -9.50 -12.52 26.83
N ILE A 356 -8.84 -11.89 25.85
CA ILE A 356 -7.37 -11.92 25.73
C ILE A 356 -6.68 -10.79 26.50
N SER A 357 -7.40 -9.72 26.86
CA SER A 357 -6.81 -8.55 27.53
C SER A 357 -7.17 -8.50 29.00
N LYS A 358 -6.17 -8.26 29.84
CA LYS A 358 -6.34 -8.01 31.28
C LYS A 358 -5.93 -6.60 31.63
N LYS A 359 -6.70 -5.93 32.51
CA LYS A 359 -6.36 -4.60 33.04
C LYS A 359 -5.16 -4.73 33.97
N GLU A 360 -4.20 -3.84 33.82
CA GLU A 360 -2.99 -3.77 34.64
C GLU A 360 -2.94 -2.47 35.48
N THR A 361 -1.93 -2.31 36.29
CA THR A 361 -1.73 -1.17 37.20
C THR A 361 -1.58 0.16 36.47
N ASP A 362 -1.13 0.17 35.21
CA ASP A 362 -1.07 1.37 34.34
C ASP A 362 -2.42 1.79 33.78
N GLY A 363 -3.50 1.12 34.18
CA GLY A 363 -4.88 1.38 33.76
C GLY A 363 -5.23 0.89 32.36
N LYS A 364 -4.27 0.29 31.61
CA LYS A 364 -4.47 -0.22 30.26
C LYS A 364 -4.79 -1.71 30.25
N PHE A 365 -5.26 -2.18 29.09
CA PHE A 365 -5.63 -3.57 28.86
C PHE A 365 -4.53 -4.30 28.09
N HIS A 366 -3.76 -5.15 28.78
CA HIS A 366 -2.60 -5.84 28.27
C HIS A 366 -2.92 -7.22 27.72
N PHE A 367 -2.27 -7.57 26.59
CA PHE A 367 -2.25 -8.92 26.05
C PHE A 367 -1.01 -9.67 26.58
N LYS A 368 -1.03 -10.03 27.86
CA LYS A 368 0.10 -10.60 28.60
C LYS A 368 0.71 -11.84 27.96
N ARG A 369 -0.13 -12.75 27.42
CA ARG A 369 0.37 -13.95 26.76
C ARG A 369 1.30 -13.60 25.59
N PHE A 370 0.98 -12.55 24.83
CA PHE A 370 1.78 -12.12 23.69
C PHE A 370 3.07 -11.40 24.15
N GLU A 371 2.99 -10.60 25.23
CA GLU A 371 4.11 -9.89 25.79
C GLU A 371 5.16 -10.83 26.43
N LYS A 372 4.72 -11.96 27.00
CA LYS A 372 5.57 -12.93 27.70
C LYS A 372 6.11 -14.05 26.81
N HIS A 373 5.60 -14.18 25.55
CA HIS A 373 5.96 -15.31 24.71
C HIS A 373 7.32 -15.13 24.04
N TYR A 374 8.20 -16.13 24.24
CA TYR A 374 9.47 -16.27 23.55
C TYR A 374 9.35 -17.28 22.41
N TYR A 375 9.71 -16.89 21.21
CA TYR A 375 9.78 -17.74 20.04
C TYR A 375 11.18 -18.37 19.99
N LYS A 376 11.28 -19.69 20.14
CA LYS A 376 12.53 -20.43 20.09
C LYS A 376 12.92 -20.74 18.64
N PRO A 377 14.23 -20.81 18.33
CA PRO A 377 14.73 -21.32 17.06
C PRO A 377 14.15 -22.70 16.73
N ILE A 378 13.95 -22.96 15.44
CA ILE A 378 13.52 -24.26 14.94
C ILE A 378 14.76 -25.05 14.55
N ILE A 379 15.09 -26.09 15.33
CA ILE A 379 16.29 -26.90 15.11
C ILE A 379 16.27 -27.65 13.79
N LYS A 380 15.10 -28.28 13.44
CA LYS A 380 14.98 -29.06 12.20
C LYS A 380 15.07 -28.15 10.98
N ASN A 381 16.10 -28.37 10.15
CA ASN A 381 16.43 -27.57 8.96
C ASN A 381 16.71 -26.08 9.26
N HIS A 382 17.26 -25.80 10.43
CA HIS A 382 17.76 -24.47 10.76
C HIS A 382 18.82 -24.02 9.76
N PHE A 383 18.88 -22.72 9.45
CA PHE A 383 19.90 -22.16 8.59
C PHE A 383 20.93 -21.37 9.41
N ASP A 384 22.16 -21.89 9.43
CA ASP A 384 23.26 -21.36 10.23
C ASP A 384 24.26 -20.54 9.40
N GLY A 385 24.02 -20.42 8.08
CA GLY A 385 24.90 -19.69 7.16
C GLY A 385 24.68 -18.17 7.20
N SER A 386 25.32 -17.46 6.25
CA SER A 386 25.16 -16.00 6.11
C SER A 386 23.78 -15.66 5.55
N VAL A 387 23.08 -14.74 6.21
CA VAL A 387 21.74 -14.30 5.79
C VAL A 387 21.78 -12.83 5.40
N TYR A 388 21.24 -12.53 4.23
CA TYR A 388 21.08 -11.18 3.73
C TYR A 388 19.60 -10.86 3.60
N ILE A 389 19.10 -9.86 4.33
CA ILE A 389 17.70 -9.45 4.28
C ILE A 389 17.59 -8.20 3.41
N LEU A 390 16.97 -8.33 2.25
CA LEU A 390 16.64 -7.19 1.41
C LEU A 390 15.36 -6.54 1.91
N GLN A 391 15.48 -5.30 2.39
CA GLN A 391 14.33 -4.50 2.84
C GLN A 391 14.21 -3.16 2.10
N GLY A 392 13.04 -2.54 2.21
CA GLY A 392 12.74 -1.22 1.64
C GLY A 392 11.55 -0.57 2.30
N GLY A 393 11.14 0.58 1.79
CA GLY A 393 10.04 1.36 2.37
C GLY A 393 8.71 0.60 2.48
N TYR A 394 8.48 -0.45 1.70
CA TYR A 394 7.28 -1.28 1.83
C TYR A 394 7.44 -2.48 2.77
N THR A 395 8.62 -2.68 3.37
CA THR A 395 8.80 -3.65 4.47
C THR A 395 8.07 -3.10 5.69
N PHE A 396 6.82 -3.60 5.93
CA PHE A 396 5.89 -2.97 6.85
C PHE A 396 5.16 -4.00 7.72
N SER A 397 4.70 -3.60 8.92
CA SER A 397 3.86 -4.44 9.80
C SER A 397 4.56 -5.77 10.16
N ALA A 398 3.98 -6.93 9.83
CA ALA A 398 4.56 -8.25 10.11
C ALA A 398 5.95 -8.47 9.48
N SER A 399 6.31 -7.72 8.43
CA SER A 399 7.65 -7.78 7.84
C SER A 399 8.68 -7.06 8.71
N THR A 400 8.31 -5.95 9.34
CA THR A 400 9.16 -5.30 10.34
C THR A 400 9.32 -6.18 11.58
N LEU A 401 8.25 -6.89 11.99
CA LEU A 401 8.31 -7.87 13.08
C LEU A 401 9.19 -9.09 12.74
N PHE A 402 9.38 -9.41 11.47
CA PHE A 402 10.35 -10.40 11.03
C PHE A 402 11.78 -9.90 11.18
N THR A 403 12.07 -8.70 10.64
CA THR A 403 13.41 -8.14 10.58
C THR A 403 13.94 -7.77 11.98
N SER A 404 13.07 -7.20 12.79
CA SER A 404 13.39 -6.58 14.07
C SER A 404 14.12 -7.50 15.08
N PRO A 405 13.71 -8.76 15.33
CA PRO A 405 14.43 -9.66 16.24
C PRO A 405 15.70 -10.26 15.66
N LEU A 406 15.94 -10.09 14.37
CA LEU A 406 17.10 -10.64 13.65
C LEU A 406 18.26 -9.64 13.55
N MET A 407 18.03 -8.39 13.95
CA MET A 407 19.07 -7.37 13.95
C MET A 407 20.20 -7.72 14.91
N ASN A 408 21.42 -7.26 14.58
CA ASN A 408 22.63 -7.44 15.38
C ASN A 408 23.08 -8.91 15.59
N GLN A 409 22.49 -9.88 14.87
CA GLN A 409 23.02 -11.24 14.83
C GLN A 409 24.20 -11.30 13.87
N LYS A 410 25.31 -11.93 14.27
CA LYS A 410 26.60 -11.94 13.54
C LYS A 410 26.50 -12.45 12.10
N ASN A 411 25.60 -13.38 11.84
CA ASN A 411 25.42 -14.00 10.52
C ASN A 411 24.35 -13.30 9.67
N ILE A 412 23.71 -12.22 10.14
CA ILE A 412 22.64 -11.52 9.45
C ILE A 412 23.09 -10.12 9.05
N THR A 413 22.81 -9.74 7.82
CA THR A 413 23.03 -8.41 7.28
C THR A 413 21.76 -7.91 6.60
N ILE A 414 21.26 -6.76 7.03
CA ILE A 414 20.10 -6.10 6.45
C ILE A 414 20.58 -5.10 5.41
N VAL A 415 20.09 -5.22 4.17
CA VAL A 415 20.55 -4.41 3.03
C VAL A 415 19.36 -3.68 2.39
N GLY A 416 19.50 -2.39 2.12
CA GLY A 416 18.50 -1.62 1.39
C GLY A 416 18.16 -0.28 2.02
N GLU A 417 16.87 0.05 2.12
CA GLU A 417 16.38 1.30 2.69
C GLU A 417 15.81 1.06 4.09
N GLU A 418 15.64 2.13 4.87
CA GLU A 418 14.86 2.10 6.11
C GLU A 418 13.49 1.47 5.88
N SER A 419 13.05 0.55 6.77
CA SER A 419 11.73 -0.08 6.66
C SER A 419 10.60 0.93 6.84
N GLY A 420 9.43 0.63 6.25
CA GLY A 420 8.25 1.46 6.40
C GLY A 420 7.52 1.28 7.72
N GLY A 421 7.67 0.13 8.37
CA GLY A 421 7.09 -0.13 9.69
C GLY A 421 7.97 0.39 10.83
N GLY A 422 7.32 0.87 11.91
CA GLY A 422 8.02 1.46 13.04
C GLY A 422 8.95 0.50 13.77
N TYR A 423 10.18 0.94 14.08
CA TYR A 423 11.21 0.17 14.78
C TYR A 423 10.91 0.01 16.28
N TYR A 424 10.43 1.07 16.90
CA TYR A 424 10.02 1.05 18.31
C TYR A 424 8.73 0.24 18.49
N GLY A 425 7.80 0.35 17.55
CA GLY A 425 6.50 -0.28 17.60
C GLY A 425 5.52 0.33 16.63
N ASN A 426 4.30 -0.20 16.64
CA ASN A 426 3.20 0.27 15.79
C ASN A 426 1.85 0.06 16.45
N SER A 427 0.78 0.56 15.85
CA SER A 427 -0.58 0.17 16.22
C SER A 427 -1.14 -0.74 15.15
N ALA A 428 -1.40 -1.99 15.55
CA ALA A 428 -1.88 -3.04 14.68
C ALA A 428 -2.81 -3.98 15.46
N MET A 429 -3.00 -5.18 14.98
CA MET A 429 -3.85 -6.24 15.54
C MET A 429 -5.32 -5.81 15.68
N MET A 430 -6.22 -6.72 15.31
CA MET A 430 -7.65 -6.45 15.33
C MET A 430 -7.99 -5.08 14.73
N ILE A 431 -7.99 -4.99 13.40
CA ILE A 431 -8.18 -3.74 12.66
C ILE A 431 -9.55 -3.73 11.98
N PRO A 432 -10.65 -3.48 12.72
CA PRO A 432 -11.98 -3.34 12.12
C PRO A 432 -12.03 -2.17 11.14
N LYS A 433 -12.91 -2.32 10.14
CA LYS A 433 -13.31 -1.24 9.23
C LYS A 433 -14.60 -0.65 9.76
N ILE A 434 -14.59 0.64 10.06
CA ILE A 434 -15.71 1.37 10.64
C ILE A 434 -16.30 2.26 9.58
N LYS A 435 -17.62 2.22 9.43
CA LYS A 435 -18.36 2.99 8.43
C LYS A 435 -18.88 4.30 9.03
N LEU A 436 -18.58 5.42 8.37
CA LEU A 436 -19.17 6.70 8.70
C LEU A 436 -20.61 6.77 8.22
N PRO A 437 -21.55 7.30 9.03
CA PRO A 437 -22.99 7.17 8.76
C PRO A 437 -23.46 7.91 7.51
N HIS A 438 -22.97 9.11 7.23
CA HIS A 438 -23.46 9.94 6.12
C HIS A 438 -22.64 9.77 4.85
N SER A 439 -21.32 9.89 4.92
CA SER A 439 -20.44 9.73 3.75
C SER A 439 -20.28 8.28 3.29
N GLN A 440 -20.60 7.31 4.14
CA GLN A 440 -20.40 5.87 3.90
C GLN A 440 -18.93 5.49 3.67
N LEU A 441 -17.99 6.38 4.02
CA LEU A 441 -16.56 6.07 4.01
C LEU A 441 -16.25 5.03 5.09
N LEU A 442 -15.24 4.18 4.82
CA LEU A 442 -14.70 3.21 5.76
C LEU A 442 -13.35 3.69 6.26
N PHE A 443 -13.14 3.72 7.57
CA PHE A 443 -11.80 3.88 8.11
C PHE A 443 -11.36 2.65 8.89
N ARG A 444 -10.06 2.38 8.88
CA ARG A 444 -9.43 1.28 9.61
C ARG A 444 -9.02 1.78 10.99
N LEU A 445 -9.39 1.02 12.03
CA LEU A 445 -9.10 1.33 13.41
C LEU A 445 -8.29 0.20 14.07
N PRO A 446 -6.97 0.32 14.26
CA PRO A 446 -6.22 -0.65 15.04
C PRO A 446 -6.63 -0.56 16.52
N LEU A 447 -6.81 -1.72 17.17
CA LEU A 447 -7.28 -1.80 18.55
C LEU A 447 -6.16 -2.02 19.58
N TYR A 448 -4.96 -2.35 19.13
CA TYR A 448 -3.78 -2.56 19.98
C TYR A 448 -2.60 -1.73 19.52
N ARG A 449 -1.84 -1.25 20.49
CA ARG A 449 -0.49 -0.71 20.31
C ARG A 449 0.52 -1.76 20.73
N LEU A 450 1.47 -2.05 19.86
CA LEU A 450 2.61 -2.91 20.11
C LEU A 450 3.84 -2.02 20.32
N VAL A 451 4.52 -2.18 21.43
CA VAL A 451 5.89 -1.72 21.62
C VAL A 451 6.79 -2.94 21.45
N MET A 452 7.56 -2.96 20.37
CA MET A 452 8.41 -4.13 20.07
C MET A 452 9.58 -4.23 21.02
N ASP A 453 10.24 -3.11 21.27
CA ASP A 453 11.38 -3.02 22.16
C ASP A 453 11.44 -1.59 22.75
N LYS A 454 11.35 -1.48 24.07
CA LYS A 454 11.31 -0.20 24.79
C LYS A 454 12.62 0.58 24.73
N THR A 455 13.73 -0.08 24.41
CA THR A 455 15.08 0.55 24.37
C THR A 455 15.34 1.26 23.06
N ARG A 456 14.52 1.03 22.03
CA ARG A 456 14.72 1.55 20.68
C ARG A 456 14.22 2.99 20.51
N PRO A 457 14.81 3.74 19.56
CA PRO A 457 14.34 5.08 19.25
C PRO A 457 12.93 5.04 18.63
N LYS A 458 12.13 6.05 18.94
CA LYS A 458 10.75 6.19 18.52
C LYS A 458 10.67 7.04 17.24
N GLY A 459 9.84 6.65 16.30
CA GLY A 459 9.46 7.49 15.16
C GLY A 459 10.03 7.06 13.81
N GLY A 460 11.12 6.28 13.77
CA GLY A 460 11.69 5.71 12.53
C GLY A 460 11.35 4.24 12.31
N GLY A 461 11.72 3.72 11.16
CA GLY A 461 11.72 2.31 10.82
C GLY A 461 13.01 1.58 11.23
N VAL A 462 13.14 0.31 10.86
CA VAL A 462 14.37 -0.46 11.01
C VAL A 462 15.39 0.06 9.99
N MET A 463 16.51 0.56 10.48
CA MET A 463 17.63 0.96 9.61
C MET A 463 18.36 -0.27 9.10
N PRO A 464 18.79 -0.32 7.82
CA PRO A 464 19.62 -1.40 7.32
C PRO A 464 21.06 -1.25 7.81
N ASP A 465 21.79 -2.38 7.89
CA ASP A 465 23.22 -2.38 8.15
C ASP A 465 24.01 -1.80 6.97
N VAL A 466 23.50 -2.04 5.75
CA VAL A 466 24.04 -1.50 4.49
C VAL A 466 22.95 -0.70 3.79
N LEU A 467 23.06 0.63 3.89
CA LEU A 467 22.11 1.53 3.22
C LEU A 467 22.37 1.54 1.70
N VAL A 468 21.34 1.24 0.93
CA VAL A 468 21.34 1.28 -0.53
C VAL A 468 20.12 2.04 -1.02
N ASP A 469 20.32 3.32 -1.31
CA ASP A 469 19.28 4.19 -1.87
C ASP A 469 18.94 3.80 -3.32
N PRO A 470 17.74 4.12 -3.82
CA PRO A 470 17.44 4.04 -5.25
C PRO A 470 18.41 4.88 -6.10
N SER A 471 18.68 4.44 -7.32
CA SER A 471 19.58 5.12 -8.24
C SER A 471 18.90 5.32 -9.61
N SER A 472 18.86 6.57 -10.10
CA SER A 472 18.36 6.87 -11.45
C SER A 472 19.16 6.14 -12.53
N TYR A 473 20.48 6.00 -12.33
CA TYR A 473 21.35 5.22 -13.21
C TYR A 473 20.95 3.75 -13.23
N ALA A 474 20.79 3.11 -12.08
CA ALA A 474 20.38 1.69 -12.00
C ALA A 474 18.99 1.47 -12.63
N ILE A 475 18.05 2.42 -12.40
CA ILE A 475 16.73 2.40 -13.03
C ILE A 475 16.87 2.49 -14.56
N LYS A 476 17.68 3.41 -15.06
CA LYS A 476 17.94 3.60 -16.51
C LYS A 476 18.52 2.33 -17.15
N GLN A 477 19.50 1.72 -16.50
CA GLN A 477 20.18 0.50 -16.98
C GLN A 477 19.35 -0.78 -16.71
N GLY A 478 18.32 -0.73 -15.90
CA GLY A 478 17.42 -1.86 -15.66
C GLY A 478 17.96 -2.94 -14.71
N PHE A 479 18.95 -2.65 -13.86
CA PHE A 479 19.45 -3.60 -12.88
C PHE A 479 19.01 -3.27 -11.44
N ASP A 480 19.01 -4.29 -10.60
CA ASP A 480 18.61 -4.19 -9.17
C ASP A 480 19.84 -3.89 -8.31
N ILE A 481 20.08 -2.62 -8.02
CA ILE A 481 21.25 -2.16 -7.27
C ILE A 481 21.36 -2.83 -5.89
N LYS A 482 20.25 -3.09 -5.19
CA LYS A 482 20.27 -3.73 -3.86
C LYS A 482 20.67 -5.19 -3.95
N LEU A 483 20.13 -5.91 -4.93
CA LEU A 483 20.49 -7.30 -5.16
C LEU A 483 21.95 -7.43 -5.63
N GLU A 484 22.41 -6.55 -6.52
CA GLU A 484 23.82 -6.53 -6.95
C GLU A 484 24.78 -6.20 -5.80
N THR A 485 24.38 -5.33 -4.87
CA THR A 485 25.15 -5.08 -3.65
C THR A 485 25.32 -6.36 -2.81
N VAL A 486 24.23 -7.12 -2.59
CA VAL A 486 24.29 -8.39 -1.86
C VAL A 486 25.17 -9.41 -2.58
N LYS A 487 25.05 -9.54 -3.91
CA LYS A 487 25.90 -10.46 -4.69
C LYS A 487 27.39 -10.13 -4.53
N LYS A 488 27.77 -8.85 -4.60
CA LYS A 488 29.14 -8.41 -4.37
C LYS A 488 29.64 -8.75 -2.95
N MET A 489 28.79 -8.55 -1.93
CA MET A 489 29.13 -8.92 -0.54
C MET A 489 29.35 -10.41 -0.37
N ILE A 490 28.55 -11.26 -1.04
CA ILE A 490 28.74 -12.73 -1.02
C ILE A 490 30.04 -13.11 -1.69
N GLN A 491 30.35 -12.52 -2.85
CA GLN A 491 31.61 -12.78 -3.58
C GLN A 491 32.86 -12.40 -2.81
N GLN A 492 32.80 -11.33 -2.00
CA GLN A 492 33.93 -10.88 -1.17
C GLN A 492 34.16 -11.74 0.09
N LYS A 493 33.17 -12.56 0.49
CA LYS A 493 33.30 -13.48 1.65
C LYS A 493 33.76 -14.89 1.26
N ASN A 494 33.62 -15.26 0.00
CA ASN A 494 34.09 -16.54 -0.55
C ASN A 494 35.54 -16.40 -1.05
#